data_5c4a532aa091e624fbd1eee5bb6de5c6
#
_entry.id   5c4a532aa091e624fbd1eee5bb6de5c6
#
_cell.length_a   1.000
_cell.length_b   1.000
_cell.length_c   1.000
_cell.angle_alpha   90.00
_cell.angle_beta   90.00
_cell.angle_gamma   90.00
#
_symmetry.space_group_name_H-M   'P 1'
#
loop_
_entity.id
_entity.type
_entity.pdbx_description
1 polymer ?
#
loop_
_entity_poly.entity_id
_entity_poly.type
_entity_poly.pdbx_seq_one_letter_code
_entity_poly.pdbx_strand_id
1 'polypeptide(L)'
;AIYRIQSEKKSLEKIIIPKDKLNFFDQNLTSFENEVLRSNIKSITNERKGKKSTIKKAETNLKNLNKRLKIVKEQEEISEKLLKAEATNRLRHLELLRELSDVEAKIDEQKSIIYLSKNELEKVNFEYNKNLNNELSGLNKEKAELKKRIGKYSDSLKRTVLKSPVSGIIKLISVNSKGAIVAPGVTVAEIVPEDEKLIIEARLPLSEIGYISLGLEAKIRLNTPEGSRFRPLTGKVTFVGADKVSNSKEESEDYYLVKIETNEKSFMKQNESFKLYSGVPVVICLLYTSDAADESLC
;
A
#
# COMPACT_ATOMS: atom_id res chain seq x y z
N ALA A 1 -5.17 12.42 -17.99
CA ALA A 1 -6.59 12.37 -17.61
C ALA A 1 -6.82 12.62 -16.10
N ILE A 2 -6.25 11.84 -15.13
CA ILE A 2 -6.51 12.01 -13.67
C ILE A 2 -6.25 13.45 -13.21
N TYR A 3 -5.10 14.03 -13.55
CA TYR A 3 -4.77 15.42 -13.19
C TYR A 3 -5.67 16.43 -13.89
N ARG A 4 -6.15 16.13 -15.13
CA ARG A 4 -7.16 16.94 -15.82
C ARG A 4 -8.45 17.00 -15.00
N ILE A 5 -8.99 15.85 -14.60
CA ILE A 5 -10.23 15.79 -13.82
C ILE A 5 -10.08 16.50 -12.46
N GLN A 6 -8.94 16.35 -11.80
CA GLN A 6 -8.67 17.05 -10.53
C GLN A 6 -8.62 18.57 -10.71
N SER A 7 -8.03 19.06 -11.81
CA SER A 7 -8.01 20.49 -12.15
C SER A 7 -9.40 21.00 -12.56
N GLU A 8 -10.16 20.18 -13.30
CA GLU A 8 -11.52 20.47 -13.72
C GLU A 8 -12.47 20.60 -12.52
N LYS A 9 -12.38 19.71 -11.51
CA LYS A 9 -13.12 19.83 -10.25
C LYS A 9 -12.83 21.14 -9.50
N LYS A 10 -11.62 21.66 -9.62
CA LYS A 10 -11.20 22.93 -9.01
C LYS A 10 -11.50 24.15 -9.92
N SER A 11 -12.13 23.92 -11.07
CA SER A 11 -12.42 24.95 -12.09
C SER A 11 -11.16 25.72 -12.54
N LEU A 12 -10.03 25.01 -12.64
CA LEU A 12 -8.76 25.59 -13.07
C LEU A 12 -8.62 25.54 -14.60
N GLU A 13 -8.11 26.60 -15.20
CA GLU A 13 -7.93 26.71 -16.66
C GLU A 13 -6.77 25.88 -17.21
N LYS A 14 -5.90 25.36 -16.35
CA LYS A 14 -4.76 24.52 -16.71
C LYS A 14 -4.62 23.35 -15.76
N ILE A 15 -4.09 22.24 -16.29
CA ILE A 15 -3.77 21.06 -15.48
C ILE A 15 -2.58 21.36 -14.58
N ILE A 16 -2.74 21.11 -13.29
CA ILE A 16 -1.66 21.18 -12.31
C ILE A 16 -1.04 19.80 -12.16
N ILE A 17 0.22 19.66 -12.59
CA ILE A 17 1.03 18.45 -12.44
C ILE A 17 2.05 18.71 -11.33
N PRO A 18 2.22 17.81 -10.35
CA PRO A 18 3.27 17.92 -9.33
C PRO A 18 4.66 17.98 -9.97
N LYS A 19 5.54 18.80 -9.44
CA LYS A 19 6.89 19.04 -9.99
C LYS A 19 7.75 17.78 -10.08
N ASP A 20 7.61 16.88 -9.12
CA ASP A 20 8.28 15.57 -9.05
C ASP A 20 7.91 14.61 -10.19
N LYS A 21 6.82 14.88 -10.88
CA LYS A 21 6.28 14.04 -11.98
C LYS A 21 6.35 14.69 -13.34
N LEU A 22 6.78 15.94 -13.43
CA LEU A 22 6.76 16.70 -14.68
C LEU A 22 7.54 16.04 -15.81
N ASN A 23 8.67 15.41 -15.46
CA ASN A 23 9.57 14.76 -16.44
C ASN A 23 8.99 13.49 -17.09
N PHE A 24 7.88 12.96 -16.54
CA PHE A 24 7.24 11.75 -17.07
C PHE A 24 6.07 12.05 -18.02
N PHE A 25 5.77 13.33 -18.28
CA PHE A 25 4.62 13.71 -19.10
C PHE A 25 5.09 14.21 -20.47
N ASP A 26 4.50 13.61 -21.51
CA ASP A 26 4.62 14.10 -22.87
C ASP A 26 3.94 15.47 -23.01
N GLN A 27 4.65 16.45 -23.60
CA GLN A 27 4.14 17.80 -23.82
C GLN A 27 2.91 17.80 -24.74
N ASN A 28 2.90 16.96 -25.78
CA ASN A 28 1.80 16.86 -26.72
C ASN A 28 0.53 16.31 -26.03
N LEU A 29 0.68 15.26 -25.20
CA LEU A 29 -0.43 14.71 -24.44
C LEU A 29 -0.96 15.74 -23.41
N THR A 30 -0.06 16.49 -22.79
CA THR A 30 -0.45 17.52 -21.82
C THR A 30 -1.19 18.67 -22.49
N SER A 31 -0.79 19.08 -23.70
CA SER A 31 -1.48 20.13 -24.47
C SER A 31 -2.88 19.69 -24.88
N PHE A 32 -3.03 18.49 -25.38
CA PHE A 32 -4.33 17.90 -25.73
C PHE A 32 -5.28 17.83 -24.51
N GLU A 33 -4.81 17.30 -23.38
CA GLU A 33 -5.62 17.23 -22.16
C GLU A 33 -6.01 18.63 -21.62
N ASN A 34 -5.17 19.65 -21.80
CA ASN A 34 -5.50 21.03 -21.46
C ASN A 34 -6.59 21.59 -22.39
N GLU A 35 -6.59 21.23 -23.66
CA GLU A 35 -7.63 21.66 -24.60
C GLU A 35 -8.98 21.02 -24.25
N VAL A 36 -9.01 19.73 -23.95
CA VAL A 36 -10.20 19.02 -23.44
C VAL A 36 -10.72 19.67 -22.16
N LEU A 37 -9.84 19.99 -21.21
CA LEU A 37 -10.20 20.67 -19.98
C LEU A 37 -10.90 22.00 -20.23
N ARG A 38 -10.31 22.85 -21.09
CA ARG A 38 -10.88 24.15 -21.45
C ARG A 38 -12.24 24.03 -22.14
N SER A 39 -12.37 23.06 -23.05
CA SER A 39 -13.63 22.79 -23.75
C SER A 39 -14.74 22.39 -22.77
N ASN A 40 -14.45 21.45 -21.85
CA ASN A 40 -15.41 21.00 -20.84
C ASN A 40 -15.83 22.15 -19.92
N ILE A 41 -14.87 22.93 -19.41
CA ILE A 41 -15.16 24.06 -18.52
C ILE A 41 -16.00 25.11 -19.26
N LYS A 42 -15.69 25.42 -20.53
CA LYS A 42 -16.44 26.35 -21.33
C LYS A 42 -17.89 25.89 -21.55
N SER A 43 -18.08 24.61 -21.88
CA SER A 43 -19.38 24.00 -22.08
C SER A 43 -20.26 24.13 -20.84
N ILE A 44 -19.80 23.64 -19.70
CA ILE A 44 -20.56 23.68 -18.44
C ILE A 44 -20.81 25.13 -17.96
N THR A 45 -19.84 26.03 -18.18
CA THR A 45 -19.98 27.43 -17.80
C THR A 45 -21.05 28.12 -18.64
N ASN A 46 -21.12 27.84 -19.94
CA ASN A 46 -22.15 28.39 -20.83
C ASN A 46 -23.55 27.88 -20.44
N GLU A 47 -23.69 26.59 -20.16
CA GLU A 47 -24.94 25.99 -19.72
C GLU A 47 -25.43 26.62 -18.40
N ARG A 48 -24.54 26.70 -17.39
CA ARG A 48 -24.83 27.38 -16.10
C ARG A 48 -25.24 28.86 -16.31
N LYS A 49 -24.52 29.55 -17.20
CA LYS A 49 -24.81 30.95 -17.52
C LYS A 49 -26.18 31.09 -18.14
N GLY A 50 -26.58 30.19 -19.04
CA GLY A 50 -27.92 30.14 -19.62
C GLY A 50 -29.00 30.02 -18.55
N LYS A 51 -28.90 29.02 -17.65
CA LYS A 51 -29.86 28.82 -16.56
C LYS A 51 -29.91 30.02 -15.59
N LYS A 52 -28.75 30.56 -15.20
CA LYS A 52 -28.67 31.77 -14.37
C LYS A 52 -29.31 32.97 -15.03
N SER A 53 -29.18 33.14 -16.35
CA SER A 53 -29.83 34.22 -17.11
C SER A 53 -31.34 34.08 -17.06
N THR A 54 -31.89 32.87 -17.23
CA THR A 54 -33.33 32.61 -17.12
C THR A 54 -33.84 32.94 -15.72
N ILE A 55 -33.16 32.51 -14.66
CA ILE A 55 -33.51 32.85 -13.28
C ILE A 55 -33.53 34.36 -13.09
N LYS A 56 -32.48 35.07 -13.51
CA LYS A 56 -32.39 36.53 -13.38
C LYS A 56 -33.50 37.27 -14.10
N LYS A 57 -33.89 36.79 -15.31
CA LYS A 57 -35.03 37.37 -16.07
C LYS A 57 -36.34 37.18 -15.29
N ALA A 58 -36.62 35.99 -14.82
CA ALA A 58 -37.81 35.69 -14.04
C ALA A 58 -37.85 36.46 -12.72
N GLU A 59 -36.72 36.61 -12.00
CA GLU A 59 -36.63 37.46 -10.80
C GLU A 59 -36.90 38.92 -11.08
N THR A 60 -36.42 39.43 -12.22
CA THR A 60 -36.71 40.80 -12.64
C THR A 60 -38.21 41.00 -12.94
N ASN A 61 -38.83 40.04 -13.67
CA ASN A 61 -40.26 40.05 -13.95
C ASN A 61 -41.08 39.97 -12.65
N LEU A 62 -40.71 39.09 -11.74
CA LEU A 62 -41.34 38.95 -10.43
C LEU A 62 -41.29 40.28 -9.65
N LYS A 63 -40.14 40.96 -9.66
CA LYS A 63 -40.00 42.28 -9.03
C LYS A 63 -40.95 43.31 -9.60
N ASN A 64 -41.12 43.33 -10.95
CA ASN A 64 -42.03 44.26 -11.63
C ASN A 64 -43.50 43.92 -11.37
N LEU A 65 -43.85 42.62 -11.35
CA LEU A 65 -45.20 42.17 -11.02
C LEU A 65 -45.57 42.51 -9.56
N ASN A 66 -44.65 42.36 -8.62
CA ASN A 66 -44.86 42.73 -7.21
C ASN A 66 -45.11 44.26 -7.06
N LYS A 67 -44.44 45.12 -7.86
CA LYS A 67 -44.75 46.54 -7.87
C LYS A 67 -46.16 46.80 -8.41
N ARG A 68 -46.56 46.11 -9.50
CA ARG A 68 -47.88 46.21 -10.06
C ARG A 68 -48.95 45.71 -9.07
N LEU A 69 -48.69 44.58 -8.42
CA LEU A 69 -49.59 44.05 -7.39
C LEU A 69 -49.90 45.09 -6.29
N LYS A 70 -48.87 45.82 -5.83
CA LYS A 70 -49.06 46.86 -4.83
C LYS A 70 -50.00 47.96 -5.32
N ILE A 71 -49.86 48.40 -6.55
CA ILE A 71 -50.69 49.44 -7.15
C ILE A 71 -52.14 48.96 -7.29
N VAL A 72 -52.33 47.74 -7.85
CA VAL A 72 -53.65 47.15 -8.04
C VAL A 72 -54.37 46.91 -6.74
N LYS A 73 -53.66 46.47 -5.68
CA LYS A 73 -54.22 46.31 -4.33
C LYS A 73 -54.66 47.62 -3.72
N GLU A 74 -53.88 48.67 -3.90
CA GLU A 74 -54.27 50.04 -3.44
C GLU A 74 -55.50 50.53 -4.17
N GLN A 75 -55.59 50.31 -5.51
CA GLN A 75 -56.76 50.66 -6.32
C GLN A 75 -58.02 49.87 -5.90
N GLU A 76 -57.84 48.59 -5.62
CA GLU A 76 -58.91 47.70 -5.14
C GLU A 76 -59.44 48.16 -3.79
N GLU A 77 -58.59 48.47 -2.80
CA GLU A 77 -58.96 48.98 -1.50
C GLU A 77 -59.72 50.31 -1.61
N ILE A 78 -59.30 51.22 -2.48
CA ILE A 78 -60.03 52.52 -2.75
C ILE A 78 -61.39 52.21 -3.36
N SER A 79 -61.43 51.32 -4.37
CA SER A 79 -62.68 50.95 -5.04
C SER A 79 -63.70 50.27 -4.07
N GLU A 80 -63.23 49.44 -3.16
CA GLU A 80 -64.03 48.82 -2.09
C GLU A 80 -64.69 49.87 -1.18
N LYS A 81 -63.90 50.90 -0.74
CA LYS A 81 -64.39 52.01 0.06
C LYS A 81 -65.41 52.84 -0.68
N LEU A 82 -65.17 53.12 -1.95
CA LEU A 82 -66.10 53.84 -2.78
C LEU A 82 -67.40 53.06 -3.06
N LEU A 83 -67.32 51.74 -3.19
CA LEU A 83 -68.47 50.86 -3.36
C LEU A 83 -69.36 50.87 -2.10
N LYS A 84 -68.74 50.80 -0.89
CA LYS A 84 -69.44 50.91 0.36
C LYS A 84 -70.13 52.27 0.58
N ALA A 85 -69.56 53.34 -0.06
CA ALA A 85 -70.15 54.70 -0.05
C ALA A 85 -71.13 54.91 -1.22
N GLU A 86 -71.54 53.89 -1.98
CA GLU A 86 -72.36 53.93 -3.15
C GLU A 86 -71.85 54.92 -4.26
N ALA A 87 -70.57 55.28 -4.21
CA ALA A 87 -69.92 56.24 -5.10
C ALA A 87 -69.29 55.63 -6.38
N THR A 88 -69.39 54.28 -6.54
CA THR A 88 -68.88 53.58 -7.73
C THR A 88 -69.75 52.41 -8.17
N ASN A 89 -69.55 51.93 -9.40
CA ASN A 89 -70.28 50.77 -9.96
C ASN A 89 -69.63 49.47 -9.57
N ARG A 90 -70.43 48.47 -9.12
CA ARG A 90 -69.99 47.11 -8.76
C ARG A 90 -69.23 46.45 -9.90
N LEU A 91 -69.58 46.72 -11.16
CA LEU A 91 -68.87 46.16 -12.31
C LEU A 91 -67.39 46.54 -12.31
N ARG A 92 -67.11 47.83 -12.02
CA ARG A 92 -65.76 48.40 -12.00
C ARG A 92 -64.92 47.74 -10.86
N HIS A 93 -65.52 47.50 -9.73
CA HIS A 93 -64.82 46.77 -8.61
C HIS A 93 -64.51 45.32 -9.02
N LEU A 94 -65.42 44.62 -9.68
CA LEU A 94 -65.18 43.25 -10.16
C LEU A 94 -64.08 43.20 -11.23
N GLU A 95 -63.95 44.21 -12.08
CA GLU A 95 -62.80 44.30 -13.04
C GLU A 95 -61.48 44.42 -12.35
N LEU A 96 -61.39 45.21 -11.23
CA LEU A 96 -60.17 45.31 -10.41
C LEU A 96 -59.82 44.05 -9.69
N LEU A 97 -60.81 43.32 -9.15
CA LEU A 97 -60.61 42.00 -8.53
C LEU A 97 -60.07 40.98 -9.56
N ARG A 98 -60.59 41.00 -10.78
CA ARG A 98 -60.09 40.17 -11.86
C ARG A 98 -58.63 40.53 -12.21
N GLU A 99 -58.32 41.83 -12.32
CA GLU A 99 -56.92 42.27 -12.57
C GLU A 99 -56.00 41.87 -11.44
N LEU A 100 -56.43 41.94 -10.17
CA LEU A 100 -55.68 41.49 -9.02
C LEU A 100 -55.36 40.00 -9.13
N SER A 101 -56.38 39.17 -9.39
CA SER A 101 -56.23 37.74 -9.57
C SER A 101 -55.29 37.41 -10.73
N ASP A 102 -55.38 38.11 -11.84
CA ASP A 102 -54.49 37.92 -12.99
C ASP A 102 -53.02 38.25 -12.67
N VAL A 103 -52.79 39.29 -11.87
CA VAL A 103 -51.44 39.67 -11.44
C VAL A 103 -50.87 38.63 -10.43
N GLU A 104 -51.70 38.16 -9.49
CA GLU A 104 -51.28 37.12 -8.54
C GLU A 104 -50.96 35.80 -9.24
N ALA A 105 -51.75 35.37 -10.22
CA ALA A 105 -51.47 34.17 -11.02
C ALA A 105 -50.13 34.31 -11.79
N LYS A 106 -49.85 35.47 -12.37
CA LYS A 106 -48.55 35.73 -13.04
C LYS A 106 -47.36 35.74 -12.09
N ILE A 107 -47.54 36.19 -10.86
CA ILE A 107 -46.52 36.13 -9.82
C ILE A 107 -46.21 34.68 -9.50
N ASP A 108 -47.19 33.82 -9.32
CA ASP A 108 -47.01 32.42 -9.00
C ASP A 108 -46.41 31.63 -10.17
N GLU A 109 -46.73 31.98 -11.40
CA GLU A 109 -46.05 31.50 -12.60
C GLU A 109 -44.55 31.82 -12.58
N GLN A 110 -44.18 33.10 -12.32
CA GLN A 110 -42.79 33.51 -12.27
C GLN A 110 -42.02 32.82 -11.10
N LYS A 111 -42.64 32.62 -9.95
CA LYS A 111 -42.05 31.84 -8.84
C LYS A 111 -41.80 30.41 -9.23
N SER A 112 -42.73 29.79 -9.93
CA SER A 112 -42.59 28.42 -10.43
C SER A 112 -41.43 28.28 -11.43
N ILE A 113 -41.31 29.26 -12.38
CA ILE A 113 -40.20 29.31 -13.32
C ILE A 113 -38.86 29.43 -12.60
N ILE A 114 -38.76 30.29 -11.57
CA ILE A 114 -37.55 30.46 -10.76
C ILE A 114 -37.19 29.13 -10.06
N TYR A 115 -38.18 28.49 -9.41
CA TYR A 115 -37.99 27.23 -8.71
C TYR A 115 -37.50 26.10 -9.64
N LEU A 116 -38.18 25.92 -10.78
CA LEU A 116 -37.79 24.89 -11.75
C LEU A 116 -36.39 25.15 -12.32
N SER A 117 -36.08 26.40 -12.68
CA SER A 117 -34.76 26.75 -13.23
C SER A 117 -33.63 26.61 -12.20
N LYS A 118 -33.91 26.84 -10.92
CA LYS A 118 -32.94 26.56 -9.83
C LYS A 118 -32.68 25.07 -9.70
N ASN A 119 -33.72 24.25 -9.68
CA ASN A 119 -33.60 22.80 -9.63
C ASN A 119 -32.83 22.23 -10.84
N GLU A 120 -33.09 22.77 -12.04
CA GLU A 120 -32.34 22.39 -13.24
C GLU A 120 -30.86 22.77 -13.15
N LEU A 121 -30.54 23.95 -12.59
CA LEU A 121 -29.14 24.34 -12.36
C LEU A 121 -28.43 23.43 -11.39
N GLU A 122 -29.09 23.02 -10.31
CA GLU A 122 -28.55 22.04 -9.35
C GLU A 122 -28.35 20.69 -10.01
N LYS A 123 -29.33 20.22 -10.81
CA LYS A 123 -29.23 18.98 -11.56
C LYS A 123 -28.02 18.97 -12.49
N VAL A 124 -27.81 20.03 -13.26
CA VAL A 124 -26.64 20.19 -14.13
C VAL A 124 -25.34 20.10 -13.33
N ASN A 125 -25.26 20.76 -12.17
CA ASN A 125 -24.10 20.70 -11.30
C ASN A 125 -23.86 19.29 -10.74
N PHE A 126 -24.93 18.62 -10.33
CA PHE A 126 -24.86 17.26 -9.79
C PHE A 126 -24.41 16.26 -10.85
N GLU A 127 -25.02 16.26 -12.02
CA GLU A 127 -24.68 15.35 -13.13
C GLU A 127 -23.23 15.55 -13.59
N TYR A 128 -22.79 16.78 -13.72
CA TYR A 128 -21.41 17.09 -14.06
C TYR A 128 -20.43 16.53 -13.04
N ASN A 129 -20.65 16.77 -11.74
CA ASN A 129 -19.78 16.23 -10.69
C ASN A 129 -19.83 14.70 -10.63
N LYS A 130 -21.01 14.10 -10.84
CA LYS A 130 -21.18 12.65 -10.89
C LYS A 130 -20.34 12.03 -12.02
N ASN A 131 -20.40 12.63 -13.22
CA ASN A 131 -19.64 12.16 -14.37
C ASN A 131 -18.13 12.26 -14.13
N LEU A 132 -17.64 13.38 -13.57
CA LEU A 132 -16.24 13.54 -13.19
C LEU A 132 -15.79 12.52 -12.13
N ASN A 133 -16.66 12.21 -11.16
CA ASN A 133 -16.35 11.20 -10.13
C ASN A 133 -16.28 9.80 -10.72
N ASN A 134 -17.20 9.45 -11.63
CA ASN A 134 -17.22 8.15 -12.29
C ASN A 134 -15.97 7.96 -13.16
N GLU A 135 -15.61 8.96 -13.96
CA GLU A 135 -14.38 8.95 -14.77
C GLU A 135 -13.13 8.81 -13.90
N LEU A 136 -13.05 9.60 -12.82
CA LEU A 136 -11.93 9.51 -11.88
C LEU A 136 -11.82 8.14 -11.21
N SER A 137 -12.96 7.55 -10.83
CA SER A 137 -12.99 6.21 -10.23
C SER A 137 -12.50 5.15 -11.22
N GLY A 138 -12.95 5.21 -12.49
CA GLY A 138 -12.50 4.33 -13.56
C GLY A 138 -10.98 4.40 -13.76
N LEU A 139 -10.46 5.62 -13.92
CA LEU A 139 -9.03 5.86 -14.11
C LEU A 139 -8.18 5.45 -12.90
N ASN A 140 -8.69 5.58 -11.69
CA ASN A 140 -7.98 5.11 -10.50
C ASN A 140 -7.93 3.58 -10.42
N LYS A 141 -8.99 2.87 -10.85
CA LYS A 141 -8.98 1.41 -10.98
C LYS A 141 -7.95 0.95 -12.00
N GLU A 142 -7.97 1.53 -13.20
CA GLU A 142 -6.99 1.23 -14.25
C GLU A 142 -5.56 1.49 -13.79
N LYS A 143 -5.32 2.63 -13.13
CA LYS A 143 -4.02 2.96 -12.54
C LYS A 143 -3.58 1.91 -11.51
N ALA A 144 -4.48 1.42 -10.66
CA ALA A 144 -4.18 0.39 -9.67
C ALA A 144 -3.83 -0.94 -10.33
N GLU A 145 -4.54 -1.33 -11.39
CA GLU A 145 -4.25 -2.54 -12.17
C GLU A 145 -2.89 -2.45 -12.86
N LEU A 146 -2.62 -1.33 -13.54
CA LEU A 146 -1.32 -1.10 -14.18
C LEU A 146 -0.18 -1.14 -13.16
N LYS A 147 -0.38 -0.54 -11.98
CA LYS A 147 0.62 -0.58 -10.90
C LYS A 147 0.88 -2.01 -10.41
N LYS A 148 -0.17 -2.85 -10.27
CA LYS A 148 -0.02 -4.27 -9.93
C LYS A 148 0.75 -5.03 -11.02
N ARG A 149 0.44 -4.77 -12.29
CA ARG A 149 1.16 -5.38 -13.42
C ARG A 149 2.63 -5.00 -13.45
N ILE A 150 2.96 -3.72 -13.25
CA ILE A 150 4.35 -3.24 -13.14
C ILE A 150 5.05 -3.92 -11.97
N GLY A 151 4.39 -4.03 -10.80
CA GLY A 151 4.94 -4.76 -9.66
C GLY A 151 5.28 -6.20 -9.98
N LYS A 152 4.37 -6.92 -10.64
CA LYS A 152 4.59 -8.30 -11.08
C LYS A 152 5.79 -8.42 -12.03
N TYR A 153 5.88 -7.57 -13.06
CA TYR A 153 7.01 -7.60 -13.99
C TYR A 153 8.33 -7.18 -13.33
N SER A 154 8.30 -6.18 -12.44
CA SER A 154 9.47 -5.78 -11.68
C SER A 154 9.99 -6.90 -10.77
N ASP A 155 9.08 -7.63 -10.11
CA ASP A 155 9.46 -8.78 -9.28
C ASP A 155 10.00 -9.93 -10.13
N SER A 156 9.36 -10.22 -11.27
CA SER A 156 9.87 -11.20 -12.23
C SER A 156 11.26 -10.82 -12.73
N LEU A 157 11.49 -9.56 -13.06
CA LEU A 157 12.79 -9.06 -13.50
C LEU A 157 13.85 -9.17 -12.40
N LYS A 158 13.52 -8.86 -11.15
CA LYS A 158 14.44 -9.03 -10.02
C LYS A 158 14.87 -10.49 -9.83
N ARG A 159 13.98 -11.43 -10.08
CA ARG A 159 14.25 -12.86 -9.96
C ARG A 159 15.07 -13.44 -11.14
N THR A 160 15.27 -12.69 -12.22
CA THR A 160 16.16 -13.15 -13.31
C THR A 160 17.64 -13.12 -12.93
N VAL A 161 18.00 -12.33 -11.89
CA VAL A 161 19.35 -12.29 -11.34
C VAL A 161 19.30 -12.85 -9.93
N LEU A 162 19.80 -14.08 -9.77
CA LEU A 162 19.96 -14.73 -8.46
C LEU A 162 21.16 -14.09 -7.75
N LYS A 163 20.91 -13.58 -6.53
CA LYS A 163 21.95 -13.04 -5.67
C LYS A 163 22.01 -13.87 -4.38
N SER A 164 23.22 -14.09 -3.88
CA SER A 164 23.40 -14.70 -2.57
C SER A 164 22.77 -13.82 -1.48
N PRO A 165 21.98 -14.38 -0.57
CA PRO A 165 21.45 -13.67 0.60
C PRO A 165 22.51 -13.42 1.69
N VAL A 166 23.63 -14.17 1.66
CA VAL A 166 24.70 -14.12 2.66
C VAL A 166 26.06 -14.05 1.99
N SER A 167 27.04 -13.47 2.68
CA SER A 167 28.46 -13.56 2.30
C SER A 167 28.99 -14.92 2.76
N GLY A 168 29.70 -15.62 1.88
CA GLY A 168 30.21 -16.96 2.21
C GLY A 168 30.93 -17.61 1.08
N ILE A 169 31.36 -18.86 1.28
CA ILE A 169 32.09 -19.68 0.33
C ILE A 169 31.10 -20.58 -0.41
N ILE A 170 31.18 -20.63 -1.72
CA ILE A 170 30.36 -21.51 -2.56
C ILE A 170 30.87 -22.95 -2.34
N LYS A 171 29.99 -23.79 -1.82
CA LYS A 171 30.27 -25.23 -1.59
C LYS A 171 30.00 -26.03 -2.87
N LEU A 172 28.88 -25.75 -3.53
CA LEU A 172 28.45 -26.50 -4.70
C LEU A 172 27.68 -25.56 -5.65
N ILE A 173 27.94 -25.71 -6.95
CA ILE A 173 27.13 -25.12 -8.03
C ILE A 173 26.52 -26.28 -8.80
N SER A 174 25.19 -26.39 -8.80
CA SER A 174 24.48 -27.47 -9.47
C SER A 174 24.28 -27.25 -10.97
N VAL A 175 24.44 -26.01 -11.44
CA VAL A 175 24.21 -25.61 -12.83
C VAL A 175 25.53 -25.22 -13.50
N ASN A 176 26.06 -26.12 -14.33
CA ASN A 176 27.42 -25.98 -14.90
C ASN A 176 27.47 -25.43 -16.32
N SER A 177 26.32 -25.22 -16.99
CA SER A 177 26.30 -24.87 -18.42
C SER A 177 25.46 -23.61 -18.66
N LYS A 178 25.98 -22.74 -19.56
CA LYS A 178 25.15 -21.62 -20.06
C LYS A 178 24.00 -22.18 -20.91
N GLY A 179 22.78 -21.68 -20.67
CA GLY A 179 21.59 -22.16 -21.38
C GLY A 179 20.89 -23.35 -20.70
N ALA A 180 21.38 -23.84 -19.57
CA ALA A 180 20.71 -24.90 -18.83
C ALA A 180 19.36 -24.42 -18.30
N ILE A 181 18.35 -25.29 -18.36
CA ILE A 181 17.01 -25.03 -17.82
C ILE A 181 16.99 -25.49 -16.38
N VAL A 182 16.63 -24.59 -15.47
CA VAL A 182 16.47 -24.86 -14.06
C VAL A 182 14.99 -24.93 -13.72
N ALA A 183 14.53 -26.09 -13.22
CA ALA A 183 13.15 -26.25 -12.80
C ALA A 183 12.89 -25.48 -11.47
N PRO A 184 11.66 -25.05 -11.22
CA PRO A 184 11.31 -24.43 -9.94
C PRO A 184 11.61 -25.36 -8.75
N GLY A 185 12.22 -24.82 -7.69
CA GLY A 185 12.57 -25.57 -6.49
C GLY A 185 13.90 -26.32 -6.53
N VAL A 186 14.64 -26.27 -7.64
CA VAL A 186 15.97 -26.88 -7.71
C VAL A 186 17.02 -25.96 -7.10
N THR A 187 17.90 -26.54 -6.28
CA THR A 187 19.04 -25.84 -5.67
C THR A 187 20.05 -25.48 -6.77
N VAL A 188 20.34 -24.19 -6.95
CA VAL A 188 21.28 -23.69 -7.95
C VAL A 188 22.71 -23.65 -7.41
N ALA A 189 22.88 -23.23 -6.17
CA ALA A 189 24.16 -23.18 -5.48
C ALA A 189 23.96 -23.35 -3.97
N GLU A 190 24.93 -23.97 -3.31
CA GLU A 190 25.03 -24.06 -1.85
C GLU A 190 26.15 -23.12 -1.38
N ILE A 191 25.84 -22.26 -0.42
CA ILE A 191 26.77 -21.28 0.13
C ILE A 191 26.90 -21.52 1.63
N VAL A 192 28.12 -21.62 2.09
CA VAL A 192 28.46 -21.72 3.53
C VAL A 192 28.79 -20.33 4.04
N PRO A 193 28.01 -19.76 4.98
CA PRO A 193 28.26 -18.42 5.53
C PRO A 193 29.61 -18.37 6.28
N GLU A 194 30.34 -17.27 6.15
CA GLU A 194 31.62 -17.11 6.86
C GLU A 194 31.48 -16.54 8.28
N ASP A 195 30.40 -15.82 8.54
CA ASP A 195 30.24 -15.06 9.78
C ASP A 195 29.35 -15.77 10.84
N GLU A 196 28.85 -16.96 10.54
CA GLU A 196 28.06 -17.71 11.53
C GLU A 196 28.95 -18.35 12.59
N LYS A 197 28.40 -18.47 13.81
CA LYS A 197 29.01 -19.21 14.88
C LYS A 197 29.05 -20.70 14.53
N LEU A 198 30.18 -21.32 14.75
CA LEU A 198 30.33 -22.74 14.53
C LEU A 198 29.61 -23.52 15.61
N ILE A 199 28.70 -24.39 15.21
CA ILE A 199 28.01 -25.32 16.09
C ILE A 199 28.59 -26.72 15.84
N ILE A 200 29.05 -27.36 16.91
CA ILE A 200 29.59 -28.68 16.86
C ILE A 200 28.49 -29.65 17.31
N GLU A 201 28.14 -30.57 16.45
CA GLU A 201 27.19 -31.64 16.79
C GLU A 201 27.93 -32.89 17.28
N ALA A 202 27.64 -33.27 18.49
CA ALA A 202 28.20 -34.44 19.15
C ALA A 202 27.16 -35.53 19.35
N ARG A 203 27.62 -36.78 19.26
CA ARG A 203 26.83 -37.97 19.60
C ARG A 203 27.21 -38.37 21.02
N LEU A 204 26.29 -38.23 21.95
CA LEU A 204 26.49 -38.63 23.35
C LEU A 204 25.91 -40.02 23.59
N PRO A 205 26.70 -40.97 24.10
CA PRO A 205 26.20 -42.27 24.49
C PRO A 205 25.08 -42.21 25.53
N LEU A 206 24.14 -43.18 25.49
CA LEU A 206 23.00 -43.21 26.42
C LEU A 206 23.44 -43.27 27.90
N SER A 207 24.57 -43.89 28.19
CA SER A 207 25.13 -44.01 29.54
C SER A 207 25.55 -42.68 30.18
N GLU A 208 25.83 -41.66 29.35
CA GLU A 208 26.38 -40.37 29.82
C GLU A 208 25.34 -39.26 29.93
N ILE A 209 24.07 -39.52 29.55
CA ILE A 209 23.02 -38.48 29.56
C ILE A 209 22.75 -37.87 30.95
N GLY A 210 22.96 -38.67 32.00
CA GLY A 210 22.74 -38.22 33.38
C GLY A 210 23.76 -37.21 33.90
N TYR A 211 24.88 -37.04 33.20
CA TYR A 211 25.97 -36.14 33.62
C TYR A 211 26.02 -34.84 32.82
N ILE A 212 25.25 -34.70 31.75
CA ILE A 212 25.28 -33.52 30.91
C ILE A 212 24.26 -32.50 31.37
N SER A 213 24.66 -31.22 31.34
CA SER A 213 23.76 -30.09 31.58
C SER A 213 24.03 -28.97 30.61
N LEU A 214 23.00 -28.12 30.39
CA LEU A 214 23.16 -26.94 29.59
C LEU A 214 24.17 -25.98 30.22
N GLY A 215 25.09 -25.45 29.42
CA GLY A 215 26.17 -24.57 29.88
C GLY A 215 27.44 -25.28 30.32
N LEU A 216 27.45 -26.62 30.34
CA LEU A 216 28.65 -27.38 30.65
C LEU A 216 29.80 -27.05 29.71
N GLU A 217 31.01 -26.90 30.24
CA GLU A 217 32.19 -26.63 29.45
C GLU A 217 32.70 -27.90 28.77
N ALA A 218 33.13 -27.75 27.53
CA ALA A 218 33.65 -28.82 26.70
C ALA A 218 34.99 -28.42 26.08
N LYS A 219 35.96 -29.33 26.11
CA LYS A 219 37.21 -29.18 25.33
C LYS A 219 37.03 -29.89 23.99
N ILE A 220 37.35 -29.18 22.91
CA ILE A 220 37.21 -29.64 21.52
C ILE A 220 38.57 -29.83 20.93
N ARG A 221 38.84 -31.02 20.40
CA ARG A 221 40.13 -31.39 19.74
C ARG A 221 39.87 -31.88 18.34
N LEU A 222 40.84 -31.68 17.44
CA LEU A 222 40.78 -32.26 16.10
C LEU A 222 40.89 -33.79 16.19
N ASN A 223 40.01 -34.48 15.46
CA ASN A 223 40.07 -35.94 15.33
C ASN A 223 41.07 -36.33 14.22
N THR A 224 42.34 -35.96 14.39
CA THR A 224 43.43 -36.31 13.50
C THR A 224 44.65 -36.76 14.31
N PRO A 225 45.56 -37.60 13.73
CA PRO A 225 46.77 -38.03 14.45
C PRO A 225 47.62 -36.89 15.01
N GLU A 226 47.60 -35.76 14.34
CA GLU A 226 48.32 -34.53 14.75
C GLU A 226 47.49 -33.61 15.64
N GLY A 227 46.21 -33.91 15.87
CA GLY A 227 45.28 -33.08 16.62
C GLY A 227 45.71 -32.81 18.06
N SER A 228 46.44 -33.76 18.67
CA SER A 228 46.99 -33.62 20.01
C SER A 228 48.06 -32.50 20.15
N ARG A 229 48.64 -32.04 19.03
CA ARG A 229 49.63 -30.96 18.99
C ARG A 229 49.02 -29.57 19.03
N PHE A 230 47.72 -29.47 18.76
CA PHE A 230 47.00 -28.18 18.79
C PHE A 230 46.38 -27.97 20.17
N ARG A 231 46.32 -26.70 20.59
CA ARG A 231 45.61 -26.36 21.81
C ARG A 231 44.11 -26.66 21.63
N PRO A 232 43.47 -27.36 22.55
CA PRO A 232 42.05 -27.61 22.49
C PRO A 232 41.26 -26.30 22.55
N LEU A 233 40.17 -26.19 21.77
CA LEU A 233 39.24 -25.10 21.88
C LEU A 233 38.28 -25.28 23.03
N THR A 234 37.78 -24.18 23.58
CA THR A 234 36.77 -24.22 24.64
C THR A 234 35.40 -23.95 24.04
N GLY A 235 34.42 -24.79 24.37
CA GLY A 235 33.03 -24.61 23.97
C GLY A 235 32.09 -24.80 25.16
N LYS A 236 30.82 -24.48 24.95
CA LYS A 236 29.75 -24.68 25.93
C LYS A 236 28.59 -25.42 25.31
N VAL A 237 28.02 -26.36 26.09
CA VAL A 237 26.82 -27.09 25.69
C VAL A 237 25.64 -26.14 25.64
N THR A 238 25.05 -25.95 24.46
CA THR A 238 23.91 -25.09 24.24
C THR A 238 22.60 -25.84 24.03
N PHE A 239 22.67 -27.09 23.63
CA PHE A 239 21.49 -27.91 23.40
C PHE A 239 21.80 -29.38 23.71
N VAL A 240 20.84 -30.04 24.36
CA VAL A 240 20.82 -31.47 24.58
C VAL A 240 19.50 -32.02 24.05
N GLY A 241 19.55 -32.99 23.16
CA GLY A 241 18.37 -33.60 22.57
C GLY A 241 17.43 -34.16 23.65
N ALA A 242 16.14 -33.92 23.53
CA ALA A 242 15.13 -34.42 24.48
C ALA A 242 14.85 -35.92 24.30
N ASP A 243 15.24 -36.49 23.15
CA ASP A 243 15.05 -37.91 22.85
C ASP A 243 16.27 -38.50 22.14
N LYS A 244 16.40 -39.81 22.20
CA LYS A 244 17.48 -40.54 21.52
C LYS A 244 17.26 -40.54 20.00
N VAL A 245 18.33 -40.48 19.28
CA VAL A 245 18.35 -40.64 17.83
C VAL A 245 18.74 -42.10 17.53
N SER A 246 17.82 -42.86 16.93
CA SER A 246 18.03 -44.22 16.49
C SER A 246 18.34 -44.23 15.00
N ASN A 247 19.44 -44.84 14.59
CA ASN A 247 19.80 -44.97 13.19
C ASN A 247 19.29 -46.30 12.63
N SER A 248 18.16 -46.27 11.91
CA SER A 248 17.48 -47.47 11.38
C SER A 248 18.22 -48.22 10.27
N LYS A 249 19.39 -47.75 9.83
CA LYS A 249 20.12 -48.30 8.67
C LYS A 249 21.48 -48.95 8.95
N GLU A 250 22.04 -48.76 10.13
CA GLU A 250 23.32 -49.37 10.54
C GLU A 250 23.24 -49.85 12.00
N GLU A 251 23.97 -50.88 12.39
CA GLU A 251 24.13 -51.38 13.77
C GLU A 251 24.85 -50.36 14.71
N SER A 252 24.55 -49.07 14.56
CA SER A 252 25.12 -48.02 15.39
C SER A 252 24.23 -47.81 16.63
N GLU A 253 24.87 -47.77 17.78
CA GLU A 253 24.22 -47.55 19.08
C GLU A 253 23.39 -46.24 19.07
N ASP A 254 22.25 -46.29 19.77
CA ASP A 254 21.43 -45.10 20.00
C ASP A 254 22.24 -44.03 20.73
N TYR A 255 22.04 -42.76 20.41
CA TYR A 255 22.75 -41.63 20.99
C TYR A 255 21.85 -40.41 21.20
N TYR A 256 22.26 -39.53 22.11
CA TYR A 256 21.66 -38.21 22.23
C TYR A 256 22.43 -37.19 21.38
N LEU A 257 21.71 -36.33 20.68
CA LEU A 257 22.32 -35.22 19.92
C LEU A 257 22.61 -34.05 20.87
N VAL A 258 23.87 -33.67 20.95
CA VAL A 258 24.31 -32.51 21.74
C VAL A 258 24.93 -31.47 20.83
N LYS A 259 24.55 -30.20 21.03
CA LYS A 259 25.16 -29.09 20.30
C LYS A 259 26.01 -28.26 21.25
N ILE A 260 27.24 -27.98 20.78
CA ILE A 260 28.26 -27.24 21.52
C ILE A 260 28.62 -26.00 20.67
N GLU A 261 28.56 -24.86 21.27
CA GLU A 261 28.94 -23.59 20.64
C GLU A 261 30.36 -23.19 21.10
N THR A 262 31.20 -22.80 20.15
CA THR A 262 32.53 -22.25 20.43
C THR A 262 32.65 -20.87 19.82
N ASN A 263 33.31 -19.97 20.55
CA ASN A 263 33.66 -18.63 20.03
C ASN A 263 34.99 -18.61 19.29
N GLU A 264 35.79 -19.67 19.47
CA GLU A 264 37.08 -19.78 18.82
C GLU A 264 36.93 -20.37 17.43
N LYS A 265 37.47 -19.71 16.40
CA LYS A 265 37.36 -20.12 15.00
C LYS A 265 38.59 -20.86 14.46
N SER A 266 39.65 -21.05 15.29
CA SER A 266 40.87 -21.70 14.83
C SER A 266 41.61 -22.38 15.97
N PHE A 267 42.14 -23.57 15.69
CA PHE A 267 43.08 -24.28 16.54
C PHE A 267 44.47 -23.64 16.40
N MET A 268 45.13 -23.35 17.53
CA MET A 268 46.46 -22.72 17.55
C MET A 268 47.54 -23.72 17.99
N LYS A 269 48.72 -23.66 17.32
CA LYS A 269 49.92 -24.37 17.66
C LYS A 269 51.13 -23.49 17.39
N GLN A 270 51.78 -22.95 18.40
CA GLN A 270 52.92 -22.05 18.30
C GLN A 270 52.82 -20.99 17.17
N ASN A 271 53.29 -21.31 15.95
CA ASN A 271 53.21 -20.45 14.76
C ASN A 271 52.22 -20.94 13.68
N GLU A 272 51.49 -22.02 13.90
CA GLU A 272 50.53 -22.60 12.97
C GLU A 272 49.12 -22.40 13.49
N SER A 273 48.18 -22.02 12.63
CA SER A 273 46.77 -21.94 12.92
C SER A 273 45.97 -22.81 11.95
N PHE A 274 45.10 -23.65 12.45
CA PHE A 274 44.16 -24.41 11.66
C PHE A 274 42.75 -23.86 11.85
N LYS A 275 42.20 -23.25 10.81
CA LYS A 275 40.83 -22.67 10.81
C LYS A 275 39.80 -23.78 10.87
N LEU A 276 38.92 -23.71 11.86
CA LEU A 276 37.76 -24.61 11.95
C LEU A 276 36.72 -24.22 10.91
N TYR A 277 36.25 -25.18 10.14
CA TYR A 277 35.21 -25.00 9.13
C TYR A 277 34.20 -26.16 9.19
N SER A 278 33.03 -25.96 8.58
CA SER A 278 31.98 -26.97 8.57
C SER A 278 32.47 -28.30 7.95
N GLY A 279 32.17 -29.42 8.61
CA GLY A 279 32.55 -30.76 8.18
C GLY A 279 33.88 -31.28 8.74
N VAL A 280 34.60 -30.50 9.54
CA VAL A 280 35.82 -31.00 10.22
C VAL A 280 35.44 -31.97 11.35
N PRO A 281 35.98 -33.21 11.36
CA PRO A 281 35.74 -34.11 12.46
C PRO A 281 36.50 -33.68 13.71
N VAL A 282 35.80 -33.64 14.84
CA VAL A 282 36.35 -33.22 16.13
C VAL A 282 35.99 -34.25 17.22
N VAL A 283 36.81 -34.35 18.24
CA VAL A 283 36.55 -35.10 19.47
C VAL A 283 36.23 -34.10 20.58
N ILE A 284 35.23 -34.41 21.38
CA ILE A 284 34.76 -33.57 22.46
C ILE A 284 34.96 -34.26 23.79
N CYS A 285 35.61 -33.57 24.71
CA CYS A 285 35.70 -33.96 26.10
C CYS A 285 34.82 -33.04 26.94
N LEU A 286 33.82 -33.60 27.58
CA LEU A 286 32.98 -32.89 28.55
C LEU A 286 33.68 -32.80 29.89
N LEU A 287 33.73 -31.60 30.48
CA LEU A 287 34.36 -31.42 31.79
C LEU A 287 33.30 -31.58 32.89
N TYR A 288 33.25 -32.75 33.50
CA TYR A 288 32.41 -32.98 34.66
C TYR A 288 33.07 -32.39 35.92
N THR A 289 32.38 -31.63 36.71
CA THR A 289 32.91 -30.86 37.85
C THR A 289 33.22 -31.67 39.09
N SER A 290 33.32 -33.01 39.04
CA SER A 290 33.49 -33.83 40.21
C SER A 290 34.94 -34.36 40.52
N ASP A 291 35.92 -34.15 39.61
CA ASP A 291 37.33 -34.46 40.03
C ASP A 291 38.36 -33.68 39.18
N ALA A 292 39.10 -32.83 39.89
CA ALA A 292 40.20 -32.07 39.32
C ALA A 292 41.51 -32.89 39.23
N ALA A 293 41.46 -34.23 39.30
CA ALA A 293 42.62 -35.07 39.40
C ALA A 293 42.97 -35.95 38.20
N ASP A 294 42.10 -36.02 37.15
CA ASP A 294 42.35 -36.91 36.01
C ASP A 294 42.42 -36.19 34.69
N GLU A 295 43.37 -35.23 34.51
CA GLU A 295 43.69 -34.58 33.24
C GLU A 295 44.31 -35.53 32.19
N SER A 296 44.50 -36.81 32.49
CA SER A 296 45.26 -37.74 31.62
C SER A 296 44.42 -38.62 30.69
N LEU A 297 43.07 -38.54 30.75
CA LEU A 297 42.17 -39.42 30.02
C LEU A 297 41.41 -38.81 28.86
N CYS A 298 41.78 -37.63 28.42
CA CYS A 298 41.18 -37.00 27.20
C CYS A 298 42.18 -36.88 26.04
#